data_7a79b24a2ab6bf956f4eb2e53c2a343f
#
_entry.id   7a79b24a2ab6bf956f4eb2e53c2a343f
#
_cell.length_a   1.000
_cell.length_b   1.000
_cell.length_c   1.000
_cell.angle_alpha   90.00
_cell.angle_beta   90.00
_cell.angle_gamma   90.00
#
_symmetry.space_group_name_H-M   'P 1'
#
loop_
_entity.id
_entity.type
_entity.pdbx_description
1 polymer ?
#
loop_
_entity_poly.entity_id
_entity_poly.type
_entity_poly.pdbx_seq_one_letter_code
_entity_poly.pdbx_strand_id
1 'polypeptide(L)'
;PCLLFQIKRCSGPCVGYISKDDYATDVQMATMFLLGKQQEVTRRLTRSMEEASSRLAFEQAAIFRDQIQSLLQVQEKQFVSSSKGEDVDILVALKEAGQLCVNLAMIRGGRHLGDRPFFPTNAGDSDASDAVLAFVRQHYAAHPAPARILSHPMPTDDDRVESEASLAELSGRPVPI
;
A
#
# COMPACT_ATOMS: atom_id res chain seq x y z
N PRO A 1 22.36 16.59 23.22
CA PRO A 1 21.41 16.11 22.23
C PRO A 1 22.04 16.07 20.85
N CYS A 2 21.68 15.05 20.05
CA CYS A 2 22.19 14.87 18.69
C CYS A 2 21.54 15.86 17.71
N LEU A 3 22.09 15.96 16.49
CA LEU A 3 21.58 16.85 15.44
C LEU A 3 20.09 16.60 15.13
N LEU A 4 19.64 15.33 15.10
CA LEU A 4 18.24 14.99 14.82
C LEU A 4 17.27 15.61 15.84
N PHE A 5 17.66 15.67 17.11
CA PHE A 5 16.85 16.35 18.12
C PHE A 5 16.82 17.86 17.89
N GLN A 6 17.99 18.48 17.57
CA GLN A 6 18.09 19.93 17.34
C GLN A 6 17.24 20.39 16.16
N ILE A 7 17.16 19.59 15.08
CA ILE A 7 16.30 19.88 13.91
C ILE A 7 14.86 19.37 14.07
N LYS A 8 14.44 18.99 15.29
CA LYS A 8 13.09 18.51 15.63
C LYS A 8 12.64 17.26 14.82
N ARG A 9 13.60 16.41 14.44
CA ARG A 9 13.35 15.13 13.75
C ARG A 9 13.40 13.92 14.69
N CYS A 10 13.58 14.15 16.00
CA CYS A 10 13.65 13.12 17.02
C CYS A 10 13.15 13.69 18.36
N SER A 11 12.39 12.92 19.12
CA SER A 11 11.90 13.27 20.45
C SER A 11 12.92 13.07 21.57
N GLY A 12 14.12 12.53 21.27
CA GLY A 12 15.25 12.37 22.21
C GLY A 12 15.08 11.26 23.24
N PRO A 13 14.61 10.06 22.89
CA PRO A 13 14.40 8.98 23.86
C PRO A 13 15.71 8.49 24.50
N CYS A 14 16.84 8.56 23.80
CA CYS A 14 18.15 8.15 24.31
C CYS A 14 18.70 9.05 25.43
N VAL A 15 18.17 10.27 25.57
CA VAL A 15 18.56 11.25 26.61
C VAL A 15 17.42 11.58 27.58
N GLY A 16 16.31 10.83 27.49
CA GLY A 16 15.19 10.95 28.41
C GLY A 16 14.34 12.20 28.25
N TYR A 17 14.32 12.83 27.07
CA TYR A 17 13.50 14.03 26.81
C TYR A 17 12.03 13.69 26.50
N ILE A 18 11.74 12.45 26.25
CA ILE A 18 10.38 11.91 26.14
C ILE A 18 10.18 10.80 27.15
N SER A 19 8.99 10.68 27.72
CA SER A 19 8.66 9.56 28.61
C SER A 19 8.58 8.24 27.81
N LYS A 20 8.73 7.09 28.50
CA LYS A 20 8.58 5.78 27.85
C LYS A 20 7.19 5.56 27.27
N ASP A 21 6.16 6.04 27.96
CA ASP A 21 4.76 5.87 27.56
C ASP A 21 4.42 6.74 26.34
N ASP A 22 4.88 7.99 26.31
CA ASP A 22 4.71 8.87 25.15
C ASP A 22 5.46 8.32 23.93
N TYR A 23 6.70 7.85 24.12
CA TYR A 23 7.46 7.23 23.05
C TYR A 23 6.81 5.95 22.52
N ALA A 24 6.25 5.10 23.40
CA ALA A 24 5.50 3.93 23.00
C ALA A 24 4.26 4.30 22.16
N THR A 25 3.60 5.40 22.51
CA THR A 25 2.47 5.95 21.75
C THR A 25 2.91 6.41 20.36
N ASP A 26 4.04 7.11 20.25
CA ASP A 26 4.61 7.52 18.96
C ASP A 26 4.94 6.31 18.08
N VAL A 27 5.58 5.28 18.66
CA VAL A 27 5.90 4.02 17.94
C VAL A 27 4.63 3.32 17.50
N GLN A 28 3.59 3.26 18.33
CA GLN A 28 2.32 2.67 17.96
C GLN A 28 1.66 3.41 16.79
N MET A 29 1.65 4.74 16.81
CA MET A 29 1.10 5.54 15.71
C MET A 29 1.88 5.34 14.41
N ALA A 30 3.21 5.33 14.47
CA ALA A 30 4.06 5.04 13.33
C ALA A 30 3.80 3.63 12.76
N THR A 31 3.67 2.62 13.63
CA THR A 31 3.33 1.25 13.23
C THR A 31 1.97 1.19 12.55
N MET A 32 0.95 1.86 13.11
CA MET A 32 -0.38 1.92 12.50
C MET A 32 -0.34 2.58 11.12
N PHE A 33 0.45 3.65 10.95
CA PHE A 33 0.65 4.31 9.67
C PHE A 33 1.26 3.36 8.63
N LEU A 34 2.33 2.63 8.99
CA LEU A 34 3.00 1.66 8.11
C LEU A 34 2.10 0.47 7.76
N LEU A 35 1.23 0.04 8.67
CA LEU A 35 0.24 -1.02 8.44
C LEU A 35 -0.99 -0.55 7.65
N GLY A 36 -1.02 0.70 7.19
CA GLY A 36 -2.11 1.19 6.37
C GLY A 36 -3.32 1.74 7.12
N LYS A 37 -3.30 1.77 8.45
CA LYS A 37 -4.41 2.27 9.29
C LYS A 37 -4.38 3.81 9.42
N GLN A 38 -4.17 4.52 8.31
CA GLN A 38 -3.97 5.97 8.31
C GLN A 38 -5.20 6.74 8.78
N GLN A 39 -6.41 6.28 8.44
CA GLN A 39 -7.63 6.93 8.92
C GLN A 39 -7.74 6.90 10.45
N GLU A 40 -7.28 5.83 11.09
CA GLU A 40 -7.25 5.72 12.54
C GLU A 40 -6.20 6.66 13.15
N VAL A 41 -5.02 6.78 12.53
CA VAL A 41 -3.99 7.73 12.95
C VAL A 41 -4.52 9.17 12.85
N THR A 42 -5.11 9.54 11.72
CA THR A 42 -5.72 10.88 11.52
C THR A 42 -6.80 11.16 12.56
N ARG A 43 -7.68 10.19 12.83
CA ARG A 43 -8.73 10.32 13.84
C ARG A 43 -8.18 10.56 15.25
N ARG A 44 -7.10 9.85 15.64
CA ARG A 44 -6.43 10.05 16.93
C ARG A 44 -5.82 11.44 17.03
N LEU A 45 -5.10 11.87 15.99
CA LEU A 45 -4.51 13.22 15.95
C LEU A 45 -5.56 14.32 16.01
N THR A 46 -6.69 14.15 15.29
CA THR A 46 -7.81 15.10 15.34
C THR A 46 -8.37 15.22 16.75
N ARG A 47 -8.58 14.09 17.44
CA ARG A 47 -9.03 14.10 18.84
C ARG A 47 -8.03 14.84 19.74
N SER A 48 -6.75 14.55 19.65
CA SER A 48 -5.70 15.22 20.43
C SER A 48 -5.65 16.73 20.15
N MET A 49 -5.86 17.14 18.90
CA MET A 49 -5.95 18.54 18.51
C MET A 49 -7.15 19.24 19.17
N GLU A 50 -8.34 18.60 19.14
CA GLU A 50 -9.56 19.14 19.73
C GLU A 50 -9.44 19.23 21.26
N GLU A 51 -8.87 18.21 21.91
CA GLU A 51 -8.60 18.21 23.35
C GLU A 51 -7.60 19.29 23.75
N ALA A 52 -6.53 19.53 22.97
CA ALA A 52 -5.60 20.61 23.20
C ALA A 52 -6.26 21.98 23.04
N SER A 53 -7.09 22.14 22.01
CA SER A 53 -7.84 23.36 21.75
C SER A 53 -8.85 23.66 22.89
N SER A 54 -9.56 22.66 23.41
CA SER A 54 -10.53 22.83 24.49
C SER A 54 -9.88 23.28 25.80
N ARG A 55 -8.59 22.94 25.99
CA ARG A 55 -7.77 23.37 27.12
C ARG A 55 -7.02 24.68 26.86
N LEU A 56 -7.31 25.35 25.75
CA LEU A 56 -6.64 26.59 25.31
C LEU A 56 -5.13 26.43 25.05
N ALA A 57 -4.64 25.18 24.87
CA ALA A 57 -3.27 24.86 24.53
C ALA A 57 -3.05 24.97 23.00
N PHE A 58 -3.19 26.17 22.46
CA PHE A 58 -3.24 26.42 21.00
C PHE A 58 -1.95 26.04 20.28
N GLU A 59 -0.79 26.20 20.91
CA GLU A 59 0.48 25.78 20.31
C GLU A 59 0.53 24.27 20.11
N GLN A 60 0.01 23.50 21.07
CA GLN A 60 -0.04 22.05 21.00
C GLN A 60 -1.08 21.59 19.96
N ALA A 61 -2.22 22.26 19.89
CA ALA A 61 -3.23 22.03 18.85
C ALA A 61 -2.67 22.31 17.45
N ALA A 62 -1.85 23.36 17.27
CA ALA A 62 -1.20 23.66 16.01
C ALA A 62 -0.20 22.56 15.58
N ILE A 63 0.54 21.97 16.51
CA ILE A 63 1.43 20.83 16.21
C ILE A 63 0.64 19.65 15.66
N PHE A 64 -0.47 19.28 16.29
CA PHE A 64 -1.32 18.18 15.79
C PHE A 64 -1.95 18.49 14.42
N ARG A 65 -2.41 19.74 14.21
CA ARG A 65 -2.90 20.18 12.89
C ARG A 65 -1.84 19.99 11.81
N ASP A 66 -0.60 20.42 12.06
CA ASP A 66 0.49 20.35 11.11
C ASP A 66 0.90 18.89 10.82
N GLN A 67 0.80 18.01 11.82
CA GLN A 67 0.97 16.57 11.64
C GLN A 67 -0.13 15.98 10.74
N ILE A 68 -1.39 16.33 10.98
CA ILE A 68 -2.52 15.90 10.13
C ILE A 68 -2.32 16.37 8.70
N GLN A 69 -1.95 17.63 8.50
CA GLN A 69 -1.70 18.18 7.17
C GLN A 69 -0.57 17.45 6.44
N SER A 70 0.52 17.14 7.13
CA SER A 70 1.64 16.36 6.58
C SER A 70 1.22 14.95 6.18
N LEU A 71 0.39 14.29 6.99
CA LEU A 71 -0.16 12.97 6.67
C LEU A 71 -1.07 13.01 5.44
N LEU A 72 -1.96 14.00 5.33
CA LEU A 72 -2.84 14.19 4.18
C LEU A 72 -2.03 14.45 2.90
N GLN A 73 -0.99 15.27 2.97
CA GLN A 73 -0.12 15.56 1.83
C GLN A 73 0.63 14.31 1.31
N VAL A 74 1.02 13.39 2.20
CA VAL A 74 1.58 12.09 1.79
C VAL A 74 0.52 11.22 1.12
N GLN A 75 -0.74 11.30 1.58
CA GLN A 75 -1.86 10.55 1.02
C GLN A 75 -2.29 11.07 -0.37
N GLU A 76 -2.27 12.38 -0.61
CA GLU A 76 -2.63 13.00 -1.90
C GLU A 76 -1.75 12.53 -3.06
N LYS A 77 -0.52 12.12 -2.78
CA LYS A 77 0.39 11.57 -3.81
C LYS A 77 0.08 10.13 -4.20
N GLN A 78 -0.88 9.49 -3.56
CA GLN A 78 -1.29 8.12 -3.87
C GLN A 78 -2.54 8.13 -4.75
N PHE A 79 -2.37 8.13 -6.07
CA PHE A 79 -3.41 8.32 -7.09
C PHE A 79 -4.47 7.21 -7.23
N VAL A 80 -4.36 6.11 -6.50
CA VAL A 80 -5.33 5.03 -6.57
C VAL A 80 -5.98 4.85 -5.20
N SER A 81 -7.14 5.46 -5.03
CA SER A 81 -8.00 5.27 -3.86
C SER A 81 -9.22 4.45 -4.27
N SER A 82 -9.27 3.19 -3.88
CA SER A 82 -10.50 2.42 -3.93
C SER A 82 -11.37 2.82 -2.74
N SER A 83 -12.59 3.28 -3.00
CA SER A 83 -13.55 3.68 -1.96
C SER A 83 -13.98 2.53 -1.04
N LYS A 84 -13.67 1.28 -1.40
CA LYS A 84 -14.04 0.07 -0.64
C LYS A 84 -12.90 -0.55 0.16
N GLY A 85 -11.68 -0.03 0.05
CA GLY A 85 -10.53 -0.57 0.80
C GLY A 85 -10.14 -2.00 0.41
N GLU A 86 -10.55 -2.48 -0.77
CA GLU A 86 -10.24 -3.82 -1.26
C GLU A 86 -8.77 -3.95 -1.67
N ASP A 87 -8.23 -5.14 -1.47
CA ASP A 87 -6.92 -5.52 -1.97
C ASP A 87 -7.05 -5.92 -3.44
N VAL A 88 -6.35 -5.22 -4.32
CA VAL A 88 -6.40 -5.43 -5.78
C VAL A 88 -4.98 -5.43 -6.33
N ASP A 89 -4.69 -6.36 -7.23
CA ASP A 89 -3.49 -6.33 -8.06
C ASP A 89 -3.89 -5.97 -9.49
N ILE A 90 -3.11 -5.08 -10.11
CA ILE A 90 -3.30 -4.68 -11.50
C ILE A 90 -2.10 -5.19 -12.30
N LEU A 91 -2.37 -6.05 -13.26
CA LEU A 91 -1.38 -6.62 -14.17
C LEU A 91 -1.50 -5.98 -15.54
N VAL A 92 -0.44 -5.36 -16.00
CA VAL A 92 -0.37 -4.83 -17.37
C VAL A 92 0.78 -5.49 -18.10
N ALA A 93 0.50 -6.21 -19.19
CA ALA A 93 1.51 -6.78 -20.04
C ALA A 93 1.61 -6.03 -21.37
N LEU A 94 2.82 -5.71 -21.78
CA LEU A 94 3.12 -5.03 -23.04
C LEU A 94 4.27 -5.75 -23.72
N LYS A 95 4.15 -5.91 -25.05
CA LYS A 95 5.24 -6.43 -25.92
C LYS A 95 5.62 -5.34 -26.89
N GLU A 96 6.85 -4.85 -26.80
CA GLU A 96 7.38 -3.81 -27.65
C GLU A 96 8.80 -4.17 -28.10
N ALA A 97 9.09 -4.02 -29.38
CA ALA A 97 10.39 -4.35 -29.98
C ALA A 97 10.93 -5.75 -29.62
N GLY A 98 10.03 -6.74 -29.48
CA GLY A 98 10.39 -8.11 -29.12
C GLY A 98 10.64 -8.33 -27.62
N GLN A 99 10.57 -7.31 -26.81
CA GLN A 99 10.63 -7.41 -25.34
C GLN A 99 9.23 -7.45 -24.74
N LEU A 100 9.05 -8.36 -23.80
CA LEU A 100 7.81 -8.50 -23.03
C LEU A 100 8.04 -7.97 -21.62
N CYS A 101 7.13 -7.13 -21.15
CA CYS A 101 7.12 -6.63 -19.79
C CYS A 101 5.75 -6.91 -19.15
N VAL A 102 5.75 -7.45 -17.95
CA VAL A 102 4.55 -7.55 -17.10
C VAL A 102 4.76 -6.65 -15.90
N ASN A 103 3.94 -5.62 -15.76
CA ASN A 103 3.96 -4.74 -14.60
C ASN A 103 2.88 -5.14 -13.61
N LEU A 104 3.27 -5.35 -12.36
CA LEU A 104 2.37 -5.61 -11.23
C LEU A 104 2.26 -4.35 -10.36
N ALA A 105 1.09 -3.72 -10.35
CA ALA A 105 0.77 -2.66 -9.41
C ALA A 105 -0.07 -3.23 -8.26
N MET A 106 0.39 -3.07 -7.02
CA MET A 106 -0.25 -3.63 -5.83
C MET A 106 -1.05 -2.56 -5.08
N ILE A 107 -2.33 -2.84 -4.86
CA ILE A 107 -3.23 -2.02 -4.04
C ILE A 107 -3.61 -2.84 -2.81
N ARG A 108 -3.39 -2.30 -1.61
CA ARG A 108 -3.76 -2.93 -0.35
C ARG A 108 -4.47 -1.91 0.54
N GLY A 109 -5.64 -2.29 1.05
CA GLY A 109 -6.48 -1.38 1.83
C GLY A 109 -6.86 -0.12 1.05
N GLY A 110 -7.03 -0.22 -0.28
CA GLY A 110 -7.32 0.92 -1.17
C GLY A 110 -6.11 1.81 -1.49
N ARG A 111 -4.88 1.42 -1.14
CA ARG A 111 -3.68 2.22 -1.38
C ARG A 111 -2.70 1.51 -2.30
N HIS A 112 -2.14 2.26 -3.22
CA HIS A 112 -1.08 1.80 -4.10
C HIS A 112 0.22 1.63 -3.32
N LEU A 113 0.73 0.40 -3.24
CA LEU A 113 1.97 0.06 -2.53
C LEU A 113 3.22 0.19 -3.42
N GLY A 114 3.02 0.25 -4.73
CA GLY A 114 4.10 0.38 -5.71
C GLY A 114 3.89 -0.49 -6.94
N ASP A 115 4.73 -0.24 -7.94
CA ASP A 115 4.78 -0.96 -9.21
C ASP A 115 6.02 -1.83 -9.24
N ARG A 116 5.88 -3.02 -9.81
CA ARG A 116 6.98 -3.95 -10.00
C ARG A 116 6.97 -4.49 -11.43
N PRO A 117 7.90 -4.04 -12.28
CA PRO A 117 8.05 -4.59 -13.63
C PRO A 117 8.81 -5.92 -13.60
N PHE A 118 8.34 -6.87 -14.40
CA PHE A 118 8.97 -8.16 -14.66
C PHE A 118 9.24 -8.31 -16.15
N PHE A 119 10.43 -8.78 -16.49
CA PHE A 119 10.88 -8.97 -17.86
C PHE A 119 11.19 -10.45 -18.08
N PRO A 120 10.21 -11.25 -18.58
CA PRO A 120 10.42 -12.66 -18.85
C PRO A 120 11.51 -12.88 -19.91
N THR A 121 12.51 -13.69 -19.61
CA THR A 121 13.62 -13.96 -20.53
C THR A 121 13.28 -15.02 -21.59
N ASN A 122 12.29 -15.87 -21.33
CA ASN A 122 11.90 -16.98 -22.19
C ASN A 122 10.51 -16.76 -22.82
N ALA A 123 10.20 -15.51 -23.17
CA ALA A 123 8.88 -15.14 -23.69
C ALA A 123 8.61 -15.70 -25.11
N GLY A 124 9.65 -16.03 -25.90
CA GLY A 124 9.52 -16.58 -27.25
C GLY A 124 8.55 -15.76 -28.11
N ASP A 125 7.63 -16.46 -28.78
CA ASP A 125 6.55 -15.84 -29.57
C ASP A 125 5.28 -15.55 -28.76
N SER A 126 5.31 -15.76 -27.42
CA SER A 126 4.16 -15.47 -26.54
C SER A 126 3.69 -14.03 -26.71
N ASP A 127 2.38 -13.87 -26.71
CA ASP A 127 1.79 -12.53 -26.71
C ASP A 127 1.63 -11.97 -25.28
N ALA A 128 1.09 -10.76 -25.17
CA ALA A 128 0.92 -10.11 -23.89
C ALA A 128 -0.17 -10.80 -23.03
N SER A 129 -1.17 -11.45 -23.65
CA SER A 129 -2.21 -12.19 -22.93
C SER A 129 -1.67 -13.46 -22.31
N ASP A 130 -0.88 -14.23 -23.07
CA ASP A 130 -0.18 -15.43 -22.58
C ASP A 130 0.74 -15.08 -21.40
N ALA A 131 1.39 -13.92 -21.47
CA ALA A 131 2.27 -13.46 -20.40
C ALA A 131 1.52 -13.13 -19.10
N VAL A 132 0.33 -12.55 -19.19
CA VAL A 132 -0.54 -12.32 -18.01
C VAL A 132 -0.89 -13.66 -17.36
N LEU A 133 -1.34 -14.65 -18.15
CA LEU A 133 -1.72 -15.97 -17.64
C LEU A 133 -0.55 -16.71 -16.99
N ALA A 134 0.60 -16.71 -17.67
CA ALA A 134 1.82 -17.32 -17.15
C ALA A 134 2.26 -16.63 -15.84
N PHE A 135 2.18 -15.30 -15.79
CA PHE A 135 2.50 -14.54 -14.58
C PHE A 135 1.56 -14.87 -13.43
N VAL A 136 0.25 -14.90 -13.66
CA VAL A 136 -0.76 -15.25 -12.65
C VAL A 136 -0.44 -16.61 -12.04
N ARG A 137 -0.22 -17.63 -12.88
CA ARG A 137 0.08 -19.00 -12.42
C ARG A 137 1.36 -19.08 -11.61
N GLN A 138 2.44 -18.42 -12.05
CA GLN A 138 3.74 -18.49 -11.39
C GLN A 138 3.81 -17.61 -10.13
N HIS A 139 3.30 -16.41 -10.20
CA HIS A 139 3.41 -15.43 -9.10
C HIS A 139 2.59 -15.87 -7.89
N TYR A 140 1.32 -16.23 -8.11
CA TYR A 140 0.42 -16.59 -7.01
C TYR A 140 0.58 -18.04 -6.52
N ALA A 141 1.39 -18.85 -7.19
CA ALA A 141 1.85 -20.12 -6.61
C ALA A 141 2.77 -19.91 -5.39
N ALA A 142 3.47 -18.77 -5.33
CA ALA A 142 4.42 -18.43 -4.27
C ALA A 142 4.00 -17.24 -3.38
N HIS A 143 2.97 -16.51 -3.79
CA HIS A 143 2.50 -15.29 -3.10
C HIS A 143 1.00 -15.35 -2.86
N PRO A 144 0.50 -14.77 -1.76
CA PRO A 144 -0.93 -14.72 -1.50
C PRO A 144 -1.66 -13.87 -2.54
N ALA A 145 -2.76 -14.40 -3.09
CA ALA A 145 -3.59 -13.68 -4.04
C ALA A 145 -4.42 -12.58 -3.35
N PRO A 146 -4.62 -11.40 -4.00
CA PRO A 146 -5.48 -10.32 -3.52
C PRO A 146 -6.96 -10.71 -3.60
N ALA A 147 -7.87 -9.80 -3.20
CA ALA A 147 -9.30 -10.02 -3.34
C ALA A 147 -9.76 -10.03 -4.80
N ARG A 148 -9.05 -9.31 -5.67
CA ARG A 148 -9.32 -9.21 -7.11
C ARG A 148 -8.03 -8.96 -7.88
N ILE A 149 -7.98 -9.44 -9.10
CA ILE A 149 -6.93 -9.10 -10.07
C ILE A 149 -7.59 -8.35 -11.24
N LEU A 150 -6.99 -7.28 -11.70
CA LEU A 150 -7.34 -6.60 -12.95
C LEU A 150 -6.22 -6.82 -13.94
N SER A 151 -6.53 -7.17 -15.17
CA SER A 151 -5.51 -7.46 -16.18
C SER A 151 -5.70 -6.69 -17.49
N HIS A 152 -4.60 -6.35 -18.13
CA HIS A 152 -4.55 -5.84 -19.48
C HIS A 152 -3.32 -6.42 -20.20
N PRO A 153 -3.47 -7.07 -21.36
CA PRO A 153 -4.74 -7.41 -21.99
C PRO A 153 -5.58 -8.37 -21.14
N MET A 154 -6.90 -8.38 -21.38
CA MET A 154 -7.79 -9.34 -20.74
C MET A 154 -7.58 -10.71 -21.41
N PRO A 155 -7.38 -11.79 -20.63
CA PRO A 155 -7.36 -13.14 -21.16
C PRO A 155 -8.70 -13.54 -21.83
N THR A 156 -8.71 -14.58 -22.63
CA THR A 156 -9.96 -15.15 -23.16
C THR A 156 -10.85 -15.65 -22.01
N ASP A 157 -12.15 -15.77 -22.24
CA ASP A 157 -13.08 -16.22 -21.19
C ASP A 157 -12.73 -17.63 -20.68
N ASP A 158 -12.31 -18.54 -21.55
CA ASP A 158 -11.92 -19.90 -21.17
C ASP A 158 -10.66 -19.91 -20.30
N ASP A 159 -9.62 -19.20 -20.71
CA ASP A 159 -8.36 -19.07 -19.95
C ASP A 159 -8.55 -18.37 -18.61
N ARG A 160 -9.44 -17.37 -18.58
CA ARG A 160 -9.80 -16.65 -17.35
C ARG A 160 -10.46 -17.58 -16.35
N VAL A 161 -11.47 -18.36 -16.77
CA VAL A 161 -12.17 -19.32 -15.92
C VAL A 161 -11.22 -20.36 -15.35
N GLU A 162 -10.30 -20.91 -16.17
CA GLU A 162 -9.29 -21.86 -15.70
C GLU A 162 -8.35 -21.23 -14.67
N SER A 163 -7.90 -19.99 -14.92
CA SER A 163 -7.00 -19.28 -14.01
C SER A 163 -7.69 -18.91 -12.69
N GLU A 164 -8.95 -18.47 -12.73
CA GLU A 164 -9.76 -18.19 -11.54
C GLU A 164 -9.98 -19.46 -10.70
N ALA A 165 -10.24 -20.61 -11.34
CA ALA A 165 -10.37 -21.89 -10.65
C ALA A 165 -9.07 -22.29 -9.93
N SER A 166 -7.93 -22.18 -10.61
CA SER A 166 -6.60 -22.42 -10.04
C SER A 166 -6.30 -21.50 -8.86
N LEU A 167 -6.60 -20.21 -8.98
CA LEU A 167 -6.42 -19.22 -7.91
C LEU A 167 -7.33 -19.51 -6.72
N ALA A 168 -8.57 -19.94 -6.96
CA ALA A 168 -9.51 -20.29 -5.90
C ALA A 168 -9.02 -21.51 -5.10
N GLU A 169 -8.45 -22.50 -5.77
CA GLU A 169 -7.85 -23.68 -5.12
C GLU A 169 -6.66 -23.28 -4.23
N LEU A 170 -5.75 -22.45 -4.74
CA LEU A 170 -4.56 -21.98 -4.00
C LEU A 170 -4.91 -21.06 -2.82
N SER A 171 -5.92 -20.21 -2.97
CA SER A 171 -6.26 -19.17 -1.98
C SER A 171 -7.37 -19.56 -1.01
N GLY A 172 -8.07 -20.68 -1.27
CA GLY A 172 -9.24 -21.13 -0.48
C GLY A 172 -10.48 -20.23 -0.65
N ARG A 173 -10.47 -19.31 -1.61
CA ARG A 173 -11.57 -18.37 -1.91
C ARG A 173 -11.56 -17.93 -3.37
N PRO A 174 -12.71 -17.51 -3.92
CA PRO A 174 -12.75 -16.96 -5.28
C PRO A 174 -11.87 -15.72 -5.43
N VAL A 175 -11.10 -15.65 -6.51
CA VAL A 175 -10.28 -14.49 -6.90
C VAL A 175 -10.59 -14.17 -8.36
N PRO A 176 -11.50 -13.22 -8.63
CA PRO A 176 -11.84 -12.81 -9.99
C PRO A 176 -10.68 -12.06 -10.66
N ILE A 177 -10.52 -12.33 -11.97
CA ILE A 177 -9.56 -11.66 -12.85
C ILE A 177 -10.30 -10.70 -13.79
#